data_e83b581ebe6d8189966b8088f04f9c9e
#
_entry.id   e83b581ebe6d8189966b8088f04f9c9e
#
_cell.length_a   1.000
_cell.length_b   1.000
_cell.length_c   1.000
_cell.angle_alpha   90.00
_cell.angle_beta   90.00
_cell.angle_gamma   90.00
#
_symmetry.space_group_name_H-M   'P 1'
#
loop_
_entity.id
_entity.type
_entity.pdbx_description
1 polymer ?
#
loop_
_entity_poly.entity_id
_entity_poly.type
_entity_poly.pdbx_seq_one_letter_code
_entity_poly.pdbx_strand_id
1 'polypeptide(L)'
;NFEDVCFGPKNQGLDRKTVELRAYEALQNVHFPEDLYYQPPFDLSGGQKRRVAIAGVLAMHPDVLILDEPTAGLDPAGRDEILGLLLQMKKDLGITIILVSHSMEDVAEYVDRIIVMNSGEVMFDGVPKEVFSHYKELEAVGLAAPQVTYLMHDLVEKGIPVDLSATTVAEARDSILRAFK
;
A
#
# COMPACT_ATOMS: atom_id res chain seq x y z
N ASN A 1 13.70 2.91 19.24
CA ASN A 1 13.34 3.10 17.83
C ASN A 1 14.58 3.20 16.94
N PHE A 2 15.51 4.14 17.23
CA PHE A 2 16.75 4.24 16.45
C PHE A 2 17.60 2.97 16.51
N GLU A 3 17.76 2.40 17.70
CA GLU A 3 18.49 1.14 17.88
C GLU A 3 17.81 -0.05 17.17
N ASP A 4 16.49 -0.09 17.14
CA ASP A 4 15.72 -1.12 16.44
C ASP A 4 15.97 -1.06 14.94
N VAL A 5 16.02 0.15 14.36
CA VAL A 5 16.33 0.36 12.94
C VAL A 5 17.78 -0.02 12.61
N CYS A 6 18.71 0.17 13.56
CA CYS A 6 20.09 -0.26 13.41
C CYS A 6 20.27 -1.80 13.38
N PHE A 7 19.29 -2.58 13.84
CA PHE A 7 19.43 -4.02 14.02
C PHE A 7 19.70 -4.76 12.71
N GLY A 8 18.92 -4.46 11.65
CA GLY A 8 19.10 -5.06 10.34
C GLY A 8 20.49 -4.84 9.75
N PRO A 9 20.94 -3.59 9.59
CA PRO A 9 22.29 -3.27 9.10
C PRO A 9 23.42 -3.86 9.93
N LYS A 10 23.27 -3.94 11.26
CA LYS A 10 24.24 -4.64 12.14
C LYS A 10 24.38 -6.12 11.78
N ASN A 11 23.26 -6.80 11.52
CA ASN A 11 23.24 -8.21 11.15
C ASN A 11 23.83 -8.46 9.75
N GLN A 12 23.86 -7.43 8.88
CA GLN A 12 24.57 -7.49 7.60
C GLN A 12 26.09 -7.37 7.78
N GLY A 13 26.61 -7.19 8.99
CA GLY A 13 28.04 -7.08 9.28
C GLY A 13 28.67 -5.73 8.92
N LEU A 14 27.83 -4.69 8.80
CA LEU A 14 28.30 -3.34 8.47
C LEU A 14 28.98 -2.69 9.70
N ASP A 15 29.93 -1.80 9.44
CA ASP A 15 30.57 -1.01 10.48
C ASP A 15 29.59 -0.04 11.15
N ARG A 16 29.92 0.38 12.38
CA ARG A 16 29.05 1.21 13.22
C ARG A 16 28.61 2.51 12.52
N LYS A 17 29.52 3.17 11.81
CA LYS A 17 29.23 4.46 11.16
C LYS A 17 28.22 4.28 10.02
N THR A 18 28.40 3.22 9.21
CA THR A 18 27.49 2.88 8.13
C THR A 18 26.11 2.46 8.67
N VAL A 19 26.06 1.71 9.77
CA VAL A 19 24.82 1.32 10.44
C VAL A 19 24.02 2.56 10.89
N GLU A 20 24.68 3.47 11.60
CA GLU A 20 24.06 4.71 12.09
C GLU A 20 23.56 5.57 10.93
N LEU A 21 24.35 5.74 9.86
CA LEU A 21 23.95 6.50 8.68
C LEU A 21 22.70 5.92 8.01
N ARG A 22 22.70 4.62 7.73
CA ARG A 22 21.54 3.94 7.12
C ARG A 22 20.28 4.01 7.98
N ALA A 23 20.42 3.95 9.30
CA ALA A 23 19.29 4.10 10.21
C ALA A 23 18.70 5.52 10.16
N TYR A 24 19.55 6.56 10.14
CA TYR A 24 19.09 7.94 9.98
C TYR A 24 18.40 8.15 8.63
N GLU A 25 19.00 7.73 7.53
CA GLU A 25 18.40 7.82 6.20
C GLU A 25 17.05 7.11 6.13
N ALA A 26 16.95 5.91 6.69
CA ALA A 26 15.71 5.14 6.69
C ALA A 26 14.60 5.83 7.51
N LEU A 27 14.91 6.38 8.67
CA LEU A 27 13.95 7.13 9.49
C LEU A 27 13.50 8.44 8.81
N GLN A 28 14.39 9.13 8.12
CA GLN A 28 14.04 10.29 7.31
C GLN A 28 13.13 9.92 6.13
N ASN A 29 13.43 8.83 5.42
CA ASN A 29 12.64 8.36 4.29
C ASN A 29 11.20 7.98 4.68
N VAL A 30 10.97 7.56 5.93
CA VAL A 30 9.62 7.30 6.44
C VAL A 30 9.02 8.52 7.16
N HIS A 31 9.62 9.68 7.07
CA HIS A 31 9.21 10.93 7.73
C HIS A 31 8.96 10.75 9.24
N PHE A 32 9.82 9.97 9.91
CA PHE A 32 9.71 9.79 11.35
C PHE A 32 10.34 10.99 12.08
N PRO A 33 9.64 11.61 13.05
CA PRO A 33 10.14 12.80 13.75
C PRO A 33 11.43 12.52 14.53
N GLU A 34 12.44 13.42 14.41
CA GLU A 34 13.75 13.25 15.05
C GLU A 34 13.68 13.23 16.58
N ASP A 35 12.78 14.02 17.16
CA ASP A 35 12.55 14.09 18.61
C ASP A 35 12.02 12.77 19.20
N LEU A 36 11.51 11.86 18.36
CA LEU A 36 11.01 10.55 18.75
C LEU A 36 12.03 9.41 18.57
N TYR A 37 13.20 9.65 17.99
CA TYR A 37 14.18 8.60 17.69
C TYR A 37 14.59 7.77 18.91
N TYR A 38 14.68 8.41 20.08
CA TYR A 38 15.14 7.77 21.32
C TYR A 38 14.02 7.57 22.34
N GLN A 39 12.76 7.84 21.98
CA GLN A 39 11.63 7.55 22.87
C GLN A 39 11.36 6.05 23.00
N PRO A 40 10.77 5.59 24.11
CA PRO A 40 10.37 4.19 24.25
C PRO A 40 9.35 3.78 23.16
N PRO A 41 9.48 2.59 22.53
CA PRO A 41 8.56 2.15 21.49
C PRO A 41 7.09 2.07 21.94
N PHE A 42 6.85 1.88 23.23
CA PHE A 42 5.49 1.79 23.78
C PHE A 42 4.72 3.11 23.75
N ASP A 43 5.43 4.23 23.76
CA ASP A 43 4.84 5.59 23.76
C ASP A 43 4.47 6.08 22.35
N LEU A 44 4.81 5.30 21.32
CA LEU A 44 4.52 5.63 19.94
C LEU A 44 3.07 5.25 19.56
N SER A 45 2.44 6.08 18.72
CA SER A 45 1.17 5.75 18.07
C SER A 45 1.31 4.55 17.12
N GLY A 46 0.18 3.95 16.71
CA GLY A 46 0.17 2.84 15.76
C GLY A 46 0.86 3.18 14.43
N GLY A 47 0.58 4.36 13.87
CA GLY A 47 1.22 4.85 12.64
C GLY A 47 2.73 5.07 12.82
N GLN A 48 3.16 5.64 13.95
CA GLN A 48 4.57 5.82 14.26
C GLN A 48 5.31 4.48 14.39
N LYS A 49 4.73 3.50 15.08
CA LYS A 49 5.28 2.14 15.17
C LYS A 49 5.44 1.50 13.79
N ARG A 50 4.46 1.69 12.90
CA ARG A 50 4.50 1.19 11.53
C ARG A 50 5.63 1.82 10.73
N ARG A 51 5.81 3.13 10.83
CA ARG A 51 6.93 3.86 10.17
C ARG A 51 8.29 3.34 10.64
N VAL A 52 8.49 3.14 11.94
CA VAL A 52 9.73 2.57 12.49
C VAL A 52 9.98 1.16 11.99
N ALA A 53 8.94 0.31 11.91
CA ALA A 53 9.07 -1.04 11.39
C ALA A 53 9.47 -1.05 9.90
N ILE A 54 8.87 -0.19 9.08
CA ILE A 54 9.26 0.00 7.67
C ILE A 54 10.71 0.50 7.58
N ALA A 55 11.11 1.49 8.40
CA ALA A 55 12.48 2.01 8.43
C ALA A 55 13.49 0.92 8.78
N GLY A 56 13.16 0.01 9.70
CA GLY A 56 14.02 -1.10 10.10
C GLY A 56 14.36 -2.06 8.95
N VAL A 57 13.42 -2.30 8.04
CA VAL A 57 13.67 -3.07 6.82
C VAL A 57 14.39 -2.22 5.77
N LEU A 58 13.97 -0.98 5.60
CA LEU A 58 14.53 -0.07 4.59
C LEU A 58 16.02 0.23 4.83
N ALA A 59 16.47 0.29 6.09
CA ALA A 59 17.86 0.48 6.47
C ALA A 59 18.79 -0.64 5.93
N MET A 60 18.25 -1.79 5.59
CA MET A 60 19.00 -2.88 4.93
C MET A 60 19.21 -2.66 3.44
N HIS A 61 18.67 -1.58 2.84
CA HIS A 61 18.69 -1.24 1.42
C HIS A 61 18.15 -2.39 0.53
N PRO A 62 16.90 -2.82 0.73
CA PRO A 62 16.31 -3.88 -0.07
C PRO A 62 15.95 -3.38 -1.48
N ASP A 63 16.11 -4.24 -2.50
CA ASP A 63 15.58 -4.00 -3.85
C ASP A 63 14.06 -4.23 -3.90
N VAL A 64 13.55 -5.10 -3.02
CA VAL A 64 12.12 -5.46 -2.91
C VAL A 64 11.68 -5.36 -1.47
N LEU A 65 10.63 -4.59 -1.22
CA LEU A 65 9.98 -4.44 0.07
C LEU A 65 8.61 -5.13 0.05
N ILE A 66 8.44 -6.15 0.88
CA ILE A 66 7.17 -6.89 1.01
C ILE A 66 6.48 -6.44 2.30
N LEU A 67 5.24 -6.01 2.18
CA LEU A 67 4.43 -5.49 3.29
C LEU A 67 3.14 -6.29 3.38
N ASP A 68 2.95 -6.99 4.49
CA ASP A 68 1.74 -7.75 4.78
C ASP A 68 0.81 -6.90 5.67
N GLU A 69 -0.37 -6.56 5.13
CA GLU A 69 -1.38 -5.73 5.79
C GLU A 69 -0.82 -4.46 6.47
N PRO A 70 -0.07 -3.60 5.75
CA PRO A 70 0.63 -2.48 6.39
C PRO A 70 -0.30 -1.41 6.95
N THR A 71 -1.58 -1.41 6.58
CA THR A 71 -2.59 -0.45 7.03
C THR A 71 -3.55 -1.02 8.08
N ALA A 72 -3.41 -2.31 8.45
CA ALA A 72 -4.28 -2.95 9.42
C ALA A 72 -4.26 -2.23 10.79
N GLY A 73 -5.46 -1.94 11.32
CA GLY A 73 -5.63 -1.30 12.61
C GLY A 73 -5.33 0.21 12.65
N LEU A 74 -5.08 0.83 11.50
CA LEU A 74 -4.97 2.29 11.40
C LEU A 74 -6.35 2.91 11.12
N ASP A 75 -6.51 4.15 11.55
CA ASP A 75 -7.63 4.99 11.14
C ASP A 75 -7.48 5.41 9.65
N PRO A 76 -8.53 5.94 9.01
CA PRO A 76 -8.45 6.30 7.59
C PRO A 76 -7.32 7.28 7.26
N ALA A 77 -7.06 8.27 8.10
CA ALA A 77 -5.98 9.23 7.88
C ALA A 77 -4.61 8.57 7.96
N GLY A 78 -4.35 7.75 8.98
CA GLY A 78 -3.12 6.99 9.12
C GLY A 78 -2.89 5.98 8.00
N ARG A 79 -3.98 5.39 7.47
CA ARG A 79 -3.93 4.52 6.29
C ARG A 79 -3.43 5.28 5.06
N ASP A 80 -4.06 6.41 4.75
CA ASP A 80 -3.70 7.23 3.59
C ASP A 80 -2.27 7.76 3.70
N GLU A 81 -1.82 8.13 4.91
CA GLU A 81 -0.45 8.53 5.17
C GLU A 81 0.56 7.43 4.87
N ILE A 82 0.31 6.18 5.31
CA ILE A 82 1.23 5.05 5.06
C ILE A 82 1.25 4.70 3.57
N LEU A 83 0.10 4.62 2.90
CA LEU A 83 0.04 4.31 1.48
C LEU A 83 0.70 5.40 0.62
N GLY A 84 0.44 6.67 0.94
CA GLY A 84 1.11 7.80 0.30
C GLY A 84 2.64 7.78 0.50
N LEU A 85 3.11 7.44 1.70
CA LEU A 85 4.53 7.25 1.99
C LEU A 85 5.14 6.13 1.12
N LEU A 86 4.47 5.00 0.98
CA LEU A 86 4.93 3.88 0.16
C LEU A 86 5.06 4.27 -1.32
N LEU A 87 4.09 5.03 -1.87
CA LEU A 87 4.18 5.56 -3.23
C LEU A 87 5.39 6.48 -3.41
N GLN A 88 5.62 7.37 -2.44
CA GLN A 88 6.76 8.28 -2.48
C GLN A 88 8.08 7.49 -2.44
N MET A 89 8.21 6.53 -1.52
CA MET A 89 9.40 5.67 -1.41
C MET A 89 9.66 4.89 -2.70
N LYS A 90 8.63 4.30 -3.33
CA LYS A 90 8.73 3.62 -4.62
C LYS A 90 9.35 4.54 -5.67
N LYS A 91 8.88 5.80 -5.74
CA LYS A 91 9.34 6.79 -6.71
C LYS A 91 10.76 7.28 -6.42
N ASP A 92 11.06 7.59 -5.16
CA ASP A 92 12.31 8.28 -4.78
C ASP A 92 13.48 7.29 -4.66
N LEU A 93 13.21 6.06 -4.20
CA LEU A 93 14.23 5.03 -3.98
C LEU A 93 14.32 4.01 -5.11
N GLY A 94 13.35 3.99 -6.04
CA GLY A 94 13.33 3.03 -7.15
C GLY A 94 13.14 1.57 -6.74
N ILE A 95 12.67 1.30 -5.51
CA ILE A 95 12.44 -0.06 -4.99
C ILE A 95 11.12 -0.64 -5.52
N THR A 96 11.08 -1.96 -5.62
CA THR A 96 9.82 -2.67 -5.86
C THR A 96 9.08 -2.88 -4.55
N ILE A 97 7.79 -2.50 -4.50
CA ILE A 97 6.94 -2.72 -3.32
C ILE A 97 5.90 -3.77 -3.66
N ILE A 98 5.84 -4.83 -2.85
CA ILE A 98 4.80 -5.85 -2.88
C ILE A 98 3.90 -5.62 -1.67
N LEU A 99 2.64 -5.27 -1.94
CA LEU A 99 1.61 -5.03 -0.94
C LEU A 99 0.68 -6.25 -0.86
N VAL A 100 0.63 -6.92 0.27
CA VAL A 100 -0.40 -7.92 0.55
C VAL A 100 -1.52 -7.23 1.32
N SER A 101 -2.72 -7.23 0.77
CA SER A 101 -3.88 -6.56 1.37
C SER A 101 -5.19 -7.22 0.96
N HIS A 102 -6.20 -7.08 1.81
CA HIS A 102 -7.59 -7.42 1.52
C HIS A 102 -8.47 -6.17 1.29
N SER A 103 -7.89 -4.97 1.33
CA SER A 103 -8.60 -3.72 0.99
C SER A 103 -8.56 -3.49 -0.53
N MET A 104 -9.65 -3.79 -1.20
CA MET A 104 -9.73 -3.65 -2.65
C MET A 104 -9.67 -2.20 -3.11
N GLU A 105 -10.14 -1.26 -2.30
CA GLU A 105 -10.02 0.16 -2.53
C GLU A 105 -8.56 0.61 -2.56
N ASP A 106 -7.76 0.17 -1.57
CA ASP A 106 -6.32 0.50 -1.52
C ASP A 106 -5.59 -0.11 -2.72
N VAL A 107 -5.90 -1.36 -3.03
CA VAL A 107 -5.30 -2.06 -4.17
C VAL A 107 -5.67 -1.35 -5.49
N ALA A 108 -6.93 -0.90 -5.65
CA ALA A 108 -7.35 -0.16 -6.85
C ALA A 108 -6.64 1.19 -7.02
N GLU A 109 -6.37 1.89 -5.90
CA GLU A 109 -5.83 3.25 -5.90
C GLU A 109 -4.30 3.28 -5.99
N TYR A 110 -3.60 2.33 -5.34
CA TYR A 110 -2.17 2.47 -5.04
C TYR A 110 -1.25 1.50 -5.78
N VAL A 111 -1.77 0.47 -6.49
CA VAL A 111 -0.89 -0.50 -7.16
C VAL A 111 -0.99 -0.42 -8.70
N ASP A 112 0.10 -0.78 -9.38
CA ASP A 112 0.13 -0.83 -10.84
C ASP A 112 -0.27 -2.23 -11.38
N ARG A 113 -0.10 -3.28 -10.57
CA ARG A 113 -0.33 -4.67 -10.93
C ARG A 113 -0.89 -5.44 -9.76
N ILE A 114 -1.85 -6.29 -10.02
CA ILE A 114 -2.49 -7.18 -9.05
C ILE A 114 -2.19 -8.62 -9.42
N ILE A 115 -1.80 -9.41 -8.42
CA ILE A 115 -1.72 -10.86 -8.51
C ILE A 115 -2.73 -11.42 -7.52
N VAL A 116 -3.77 -12.08 -8.02
CA VAL A 116 -4.79 -12.74 -7.19
C VAL A 116 -4.39 -14.19 -6.98
N MET A 117 -4.23 -14.57 -5.72
CA MET A 117 -3.91 -15.95 -5.32
C MET A 117 -5.17 -16.66 -4.83
N ASN A 118 -5.42 -17.87 -5.31
CA ASN A 118 -6.47 -18.74 -4.79
C ASN A 118 -5.94 -20.17 -4.68
N SER A 119 -6.09 -20.79 -3.51
CA SER A 119 -5.69 -22.19 -3.25
C SER A 119 -4.24 -22.51 -3.64
N GLY A 120 -3.32 -21.53 -3.50
CA GLY A 120 -1.90 -21.69 -3.81
C GLY A 120 -1.53 -21.47 -5.28
N GLU A 121 -2.50 -21.13 -6.14
CA GLU A 121 -2.29 -20.85 -7.56
C GLU A 121 -2.62 -19.40 -7.89
N VAL A 122 -1.99 -18.86 -8.95
CA VAL A 122 -2.31 -17.54 -9.48
C VAL A 122 -3.60 -17.64 -10.29
N MET A 123 -4.64 -16.95 -9.83
CA MET A 123 -5.95 -16.91 -10.50
C MET A 123 -6.01 -15.78 -11.54
N PHE A 124 -5.56 -14.59 -11.17
CA PHE A 124 -5.45 -13.43 -12.05
C PHE A 124 -4.10 -12.74 -11.86
N ASP A 125 -3.62 -12.13 -12.93
CA ASP A 125 -2.40 -11.34 -12.96
C ASP A 125 -2.54 -10.25 -14.02
N GLY A 126 -2.67 -8.99 -13.60
CA GLY A 126 -2.92 -7.89 -14.53
C GLY A 126 -2.99 -6.54 -13.84
N VAL A 127 -3.36 -5.51 -14.61
CA VAL A 127 -3.63 -4.17 -14.08
C VAL A 127 -4.97 -4.14 -13.32
N PRO A 128 -5.16 -3.20 -12.36
CA PRO A 128 -6.39 -3.15 -11.56
C PRO A 128 -7.68 -3.20 -12.38
N LYS A 129 -7.77 -2.43 -13.46
CA LYS A 129 -8.97 -2.39 -14.34
C LYS A 129 -9.30 -3.74 -14.97
N GLU A 130 -8.30 -4.49 -15.37
CA GLU A 130 -8.47 -5.82 -15.95
C GLU A 130 -8.91 -6.82 -14.88
N VAL A 131 -8.21 -6.87 -13.76
CA VAL A 131 -8.52 -7.82 -12.67
C VAL A 131 -9.91 -7.55 -12.09
N PHE A 132 -10.28 -6.31 -11.82
CA PHE A 132 -11.60 -5.97 -11.27
C PHE A 132 -12.75 -6.08 -12.28
N SER A 133 -12.48 -6.20 -13.59
CA SER A 133 -13.52 -6.56 -14.56
C SER A 133 -14.06 -7.98 -14.33
N HIS A 134 -13.29 -8.84 -13.66
CA HIS A 134 -13.66 -10.21 -13.26
C HIS A 134 -14.30 -10.27 -11.86
N TYR A 135 -15.02 -9.21 -11.45
CA TYR A 135 -15.55 -9.10 -10.08
C TYR A 135 -16.42 -10.30 -9.66
N LYS A 136 -17.18 -10.92 -10.57
CA LYS A 136 -18.01 -12.11 -10.27
C LYS A 136 -17.17 -13.34 -9.95
N GLU A 137 -16.06 -13.53 -10.66
CA GLU A 137 -15.12 -14.62 -10.40
C GLU A 137 -14.35 -14.37 -9.09
N LEU A 138 -14.02 -13.12 -8.78
CA LEU A 138 -13.44 -12.75 -7.48
C LEU A 138 -14.41 -13.06 -6.33
N GLU A 139 -15.69 -12.71 -6.46
CA GLU A 139 -16.73 -13.05 -5.48
C GLU A 139 -16.87 -14.57 -5.26
N ALA A 140 -16.77 -15.34 -6.33
CA ALA A 140 -16.87 -16.81 -6.24
C ALA A 140 -15.78 -17.44 -5.36
N VAL A 141 -14.65 -16.75 -5.17
CA VAL A 141 -13.55 -17.19 -4.28
C VAL A 141 -13.48 -16.38 -2.97
N GLY A 142 -14.52 -15.61 -2.67
CA GLY A 142 -14.64 -14.85 -1.41
C GLY A 142 -13.88 -13.51 -1.39
N LEU A 143 -13.45 -13.01 -2.55
CA LEU A 143 -12.86 -11.69 -2.69
C LEU A 143 -13.93 -10.70 -3.19
N ALA A 144 -13.83 -9.43 -2.80
CA ALA A 144 -14.67 -8.36 -3.35
C ALA A 144 -13.92 -7.61 -4.46
N ALA A 145 -14.65 -6.80 -5.24
CA ALA A 145 -14.09 -5.70 -6.02
C ALA A 145 -14.28 -4.38 -5.25
N PRO A 146 -13.65 -3.27 -5.68
CA PRO A 146 -13.96 -1.96 -5.13
C PRO A 146 -15.44 -1.62 -5.24
N GLN A 147 -16.02 -0.92 -4.25
CA GLN A 147 -17.45 -0.56 -4.22
C GLN A 147 -17.89 0.20 -5.46
N VAL A 148 -17.00 1.01 -6.03
CA VAL A 148 -17.28 1.73 -7.28
C VAL A 148 -17.51 0.79 -8.46
N THR A 149 -16.88 -0.37 -8.53
CA THR A 149 -17.12 -1.36 -9.60
C THR A 149 -18.58 -1.79 -9.62
N TYR A 150 -19.15 -2.12 -8.47
CA TYR A 150 -20.57 -2.50 -8.35
C TYR A 150 -21.49 -1.34 -8.73
N LEU A 151 -21.21 -0.14 -8.21
CA LEU A 151 -21.99 1.06 -8.53
C LEU A 151 -22.03 1.33 -10.04
N MET A 152 -20.90 1.22 -10.72
CA MET A 152 -20.83 1.48 -12.16
C MET A 152 -21.64 0.45 -12.97
N HIS A 153 -21.61 -0.83 -12.56
CA HIS A 153 -22.45 -1.87 -13.15
C HIS A 153 -23.94 -1.59 -12.92
N ASP A 154 -24.35 -1.25 -11.71
CA ASP A 154 -25.75 -0.90 -11.39
C ASP A 154 -26.26 0.30 -12.20
N LEU A 155 -25.41 1.30 -12.43
CA LEU A 155 -25.77 2.47 -13.24
C LEU A 155 -25.97 2.09 -14.70
N VAL A 156 -25.13 1.24 -15.28
CA VAL A 156 -25.29 0.77 -16.67
C VAL A 156 -26.56 -0.08 -16.79
N GLU A 157 -26.87 -0.96 -15.83
CA GLU A 157 -28.12 -1.73 -15.82
C GLU A 157 -29.38 -0.84 -15.78
N LYS A 158 -29.28 0.35 -15.16
CA LYS A 158 -30.34 1.37 -15.15
C LYS A 158 -30.34 2.27 -16.38
N GLY A 159 -29.52 1.99 -17.38
CA GLY A 159 -29.44 2.72 -18.63
C GLY A 159 -28.60 4.00 -18.61
N ILE A 160 -27.79 4.23 -17.57
CA ILE A 160 -26.88 5.36 -17.49
C ILE A 160 -25.53 4.97 -18.12
N PRO A 161 -25.06 5.66 -19.19
CA PRO A 161 -23.87 5.28 -19.93
C PRO A 161 -22.58 5.73 -19.22
N VAL A 162 -22.18 5.00 -18.18
CA VAL A 162 -20.94 5.21 -17.45
C VAL A 162 -19.84 4.22 -17.87
N ASP A 163 -18.60 4.56 -17.57
CA ASP A 163 -17.42 3.73 -17.87
C ASP A 163 -17.26 2.61 -16.82
N LEU A 164 -17.50 1.37 -17.23
CA LEU A 164 -17.35 0.18 -16.37
C LEU A 164 -15.91 -0.09 -15.94
N SER A 165 -14.91 0.52 -16.58
CA SER A 165 -13.50 0.32 -16.23
C SER A 165 -13.05 1.18 -15.04
N ALA A 166 -13.93 2.02 -14.48
CA ALA A 166 -13.63 2.82 -13.32
C ALA A 166 -13.48 1.93 -12.05
N THR A 167 -12.33 2.02 -11.41
CA THR A 167 -12.00 1.24 -10.21
C THR A 167 -11.79 2.11 -8.98
N THR A 168 -11.66 3.43 -9.16
CA THR A 168 -11.48 4.41 -8.09
C THR A 168 -12.65 5.39 -8.02
N VAL A 169 -12.86 5.98 -6.83
CA VAL A 169 -13.91 7.00 -6.61
C VAL A 169 -13.74 8.20 -7.56
N ALA A 170 -12.51 8.61 -7.83
CA ALA A 170 -12.22 9.73 -8.73
C ALA A 170 -12.64 9.40 -10.17
N GLU A 171 -12.29 8.22 -10.68
CA GLU A 171 -12.68 7.77 -12.03
C GLU A 171 -14.20 7.64 -12.17
N ALA A 172 -14.86 7.04 -11.15
CA ALA A 172 -16.33 6.90 -11.13
C ALA A 172 -17.02 8.25 -11.16
N ARG A 173 -16.60 9.20 -10.30
CA ARG A 173 -17.11 10.57 -10.31
C ARG A 173 -17.01 11.21 -11.67
N ASP A 174 -15.83 11.16 -12.30
CA ASP A 174 -15.58 11.81 -13.58
C ASP A 174 -16.39 11.17 -14.72
N SER A 175 -16.60 9.85 -14.66
CA SER A 175 -17.46 9.13 -15.60
C SER A 175 -18.94 9.51 -15.43
N ILE A 176 -19.44 9.53 -14.19
CA ILE A 176 -20.83 9.92 -13.89
C ILE A 176 -21.09 11.35 -14.34
N LEU A 177 -20.21 12.30 -14.01
CA LEU A 177 -20.37 13.70 -14.42
C LEU A 177 -20.39 13.88 -15.95
N ARG A 178 -19.70 13.02 -16.69
CA ARG A 178 -19.76 13.02 -18.17
C ARG A 178 -21.07 12.48 -18.71
N ALA A 179 -21.66 11.49 -18.06
CA ALA A 179 -22.93 10.88 -18.48
C ALA A 179 -24.14 11.81 -18.30
N PHE A 180 -24.05 12.87 -17.47
CA PHE A 180 -25.12 13.83 -17.20
C PHE A 180 -24.88 15.22 -17.87
N LYS A 181 -23.89 15.33 -18.72
CA LYS A 181 -23.64 16.53 -19.56
C LYS A 181 -24.23 16.35 -20.96
#